data_8e258621a3f2d0507c86e67ac3f73800
#
_entry.id   8e258621a3f2d0507c86e67ac3f73800
#
_cell.length_a   1.000
_cell.length_b   1.000
_cell.length_c   1.000
_cell.angle_alpha   90.00
_cell.angle_beta   90.00
_cell.angle_gamma   90.00
#
_symmetry.space_group_name_H-M   'P 1'
#
loop_
_entity.id
_entity.type
_entity.pdbx_description
1 polymer ?
#
loop_
_entity_poly.entity_id
_entity_poly.type
_entity_poly.pdbx_seq_one_letter_code
_entity_poly.pdbx_strand_id
1 'polypeptide(L)'
;TLFRSDSRWLVFDVRPSGASFTGETIERVNVETGEVEILYRAGQGAYVGVVTVHPSIDKYVFIHGPENPDERWHYDFHHRRGVVSWQGDTHNLDAMDISAPYTPGALRGGSHVHVFSPSGEFVSFTYNDHVLHERDPALDLRNVGVAVPYGPVVPRGDHPREYGGSHWCVLVSRTTPTPAPGSDEINRAYEEGWVGNRALAFIGDTLAVNGDKVPELFIVELPESEQGWKQSGDAPLAGTETTMPAPPAGVVQRRLTFTHQRRYPGLVNTPRHWVRANPSATDIAFLMRDEAGVVQMWLISAQGDKLRQLTNSRSDIQSAFNWHPSGKWLGFVLENRIALCDARSGEIDFLTDEHANPPSADAVVFSPDGTRLAWMEEVDGYRQLWVTATAR
;
A
#
# COMPACT_ATOMS: atom_id res chain seq x y z
N THR A 1 -0.61 6.77 9.72
CA THR A 1 -1.23 6.60 11.07
C THR A 1 -2.21 5.46 11.04
N LEU A 2 -2.16 4.55 12.02
CA LEU A 2 -3.08 3.42 12.17
C LEU A 2 -3.33 3.13 13.65
N PHE A 3 -4.55 2.71 13.99
CA PHE A 3 -4.82 2.18 15.32
C PHE A 3 -4.11 0.84 15.53
N ARG A 4 -3.59 0.65 16.74
CA ARG A 4 -3.12 -0.63 17.25
C ARG A 4 -4.31 -1.57 17.51
N SER A 5 -4.07 -2.89 17.55
CA SER A 5 -5.11 -3.92 17.77
C SER A 5 -5.95 -3.74 19.04
N ASP A 6 -5.45 -3.01 20.04
CA ASP A 6 -6.17 -2.72 21.29
C ASP A 6 -7.08 -1.48 21.23
N SER A 7 -7.17 -0.79 20.08
CA SER A 7 -7.97 0.42 19.87
C SER A 7 -7.61 1.62 20.78
N ARG A 8 -6.51 1.54 21.52
CA ARG A 8 -6.09 2.55 22.51
C ARG A 8 -4.91 3.40 22.06
N TRP A 9 -4.13 2.91 21.12
CA TRP A 9 -2.95 3.57 20.62
C TRP A 9 -3.05 3.81 19.11
N LEU A 10 -2.66 5.00 18.68
CA LEU A 10 -2.38 5.34 17.29
C LEU A 10 -0.88 5.29 17.04
N VAL A 11 -0.45 4.57 16.04
CA VAL A 11 0.95 4.47 15.61
C VAL A 11 1.16 5.35 14.38
N PHE A 12 2.24 6.10 14.36
CA PHE A 12 2.55 7.05 13.29
C PHE A 12 4.06 7.23 13.10
N ASP A 13 4.43 7.79 11.97
CA ASP A 13 5.77 8.26 11.67
C ASP A 13 5.80 9.80 11.73
N VAL A 14 6.91 10.35 12.21
CA VAL A 14 7.10 11.80 12.33
C VAL A 14 7.91 12.30 11.13
N ARG A 15 7.29 13.15 10.33
CA ARG A 15 7.90 13.76 9.14
C ARG A 15 7.60 15.24 9.08
N PRO A 16 8.53 16.09 8.57
CA PRO A 16 8.29 17.52 8.44
C PRO A 16 7.12 17.86 7.52
N SER A 17 6.84 17.02 6.53
CA SER A 17 5.68 17.14 5.63
C SER A 17 5.29 15.78 5.07
N GLY A 18 4.09 15.67 4.48
CA GLY A 18 3.63 14.43 3.84
C GLY A 18 4.49 13.96 2.67
N ALA A 19 5.17 14.88 2.01
CA ALA A 19 6.08 14.57 0.90
C ALA A 19 7.53 14.32 1.36
N SER A 20 7.87 14.63 2.62
CA SER A 20 9.20 14.42 3.18
C SER A 20 9.42 12.97 3.58
N PHE A 21 10.64 12.47 3.38
CA PHE A 21 11.09 11.16 3.85
C PHE A 21 12.30 11.29 4.77
N THR A 22 12.31 12.33 5.61
CA THR A 22 13.37 12.65 6.57
C THR A 22 12.95 12.37 8.02
N GLY A 23 11.94 11.53 8.22
CA GLY A 23 11.52 11.09 9.55
C GLY A 23 12.53 10.14 10.17
N GLU A 24 12.79 10.31 11.48
CA GLU A 24 13.75 9.48 12.20
C GLU A 24 13.09 8.56 13.23
N THR A 25 11.79 8.76 13.51
CA THR A 25 11.09 8.02 14.55
C THR A 25 9.79 7.40 14.06
N ILE A 26 9.49 6.25 14.64
CA ILE A 26 8.14 5.65 14.68
C ILE A 26 7.65 5.82 16.11
N GLU A 27 6.47 6.39 16.24
CA GLU A 27 5.89 6.75 17.54
C GLU A 27 4.46 6.25 17.68
N ARG A 28 3.96 6.24 18.91
CA ARG A 28 2.55 6.01 19.20
C ARG A 28 2.02 7.01 20.19
N VAL A 29 0.73 7.31 20.10
CA VAL A 29 0.02 8.16 21.05
C VAL A 29 -1.17 7.40 21.63
N ASN A 30 -1.35 7.48 22.94
CA ASN A 30 -2.53 6.97 23.61
C ASN A 30 -3.70 7.94 23.37
N VAL A 31 -4.80 7.43 22.81
CA VAL A 31 -5.94 8.27 22.41
C VAL A 31 -6.78 8.80 23.59
N GLU A 32 -6.57 8.27 24.79
CA GLU A 32 -7.30 8.69 26.01
C GLU A 32 -6.47 9.68 26.84
N THR A 33 -5.16 9.45 26.95
CA THR A 33 -4.28 10.25 27.82
C THR A 33 -3.47 11.31 27.06
N GLY A 34 -3.30 11.13 25.74
CA GLY A 34 -2.39 11.95 24.93
C GLY A 34 -0.90 11.61 25.16
N GLU A 35 -0.59 10.58 25.94
CA GLU A 35 0.79 10.14 26.17
C GLU A 35 1.42 9.66 24.86
N VAL A 36 2.65 10.15 24.57
CA VAL A 36 3.41 9.79 23.35
C VAL A 36 4.61 8.95 23.74
N GLU A 37 4.83 7.85 23.01
CA GLU A 37 5.98 6.96 23.19
C GLU A 37 6.70 6.74 21.87
N ILE A 38 8.03 6.68 21.92
CA ILE A 38 8.87 6.32 20.77
C ILE A 38 9.00 4.79 20.73
N LEU A 39 8.54 4.19 19.64
CA LEU A 39 8.65 2.75 19.39
C LEU A 39 9.98 2.37 18.73
N TYR A 40 10.47 3.24 17.84
CA TYR A 40 11.72 3.03 17.12
C TYR A 40 12.38 4.38 16.79
N ARG A 41 13.69 4.41 16.87
CA ARG A 41 14.52 5.54 16.40
C ARG A 41 15.59 5.04 15.45
N ALA A 42 15.60 5.58 14.24
CA ALA A 42 16.64 5.31 13.26
C ALA A 42 18.00 5.87 13.73
N GLY A 43 19.06 5.19 13.35
CA GLY A 43 20.44 5.60 13.60
C GLY A 43 21.21 5.82 12.29
N GLN A 44 22.45 6.27 12.43
CA GLN A 44 23.42 6.34 11.34
C GLN A 44 22.93 7.09 10.08
N GLY A 45 22.11 8.12 10.26
CA GLY A 45 21.59 8.95 9.16
C GLY A 45 20.48 8.29 8.35
N ALA A 46 19.96 7.15 8.80
CA ALA A 46 18.82 6.52 8.14
C ALA A 46 17.51 7.27 8.45
N TYR A 47 16.57 7.22 7.52
CA TYR A 47 15.21 7.73 7.68
C TYR A 47 14.20 6.58 7.70
N VAL A 48 13.11 6.78 8.43
CA VAL A 48 12.02 5.81 8.59
C VAL A 48 10.66 6.44 8.37
N GLY A 49 9.68 5.62 8.01
CA GLY A 49 8.31 6.12 7.85
C GLY A 49 7.33 5.08 7.33
N VAL A 50 6.09 5.50 7.11
CA VAL A 50 5.00 4.67 6.57
C VAL A 50 4.83 3.39 7.40
N VAL A 51 4.62 3.55 8.69
CA VAL A 51 4.41 2.42 9.60
C VAL A 51 3.03 1.82 9.40
N THR A 52 2.95 0.49 9.43
CA THR A 52 1.71 -0.28 9.53
C THR A 52 1.74 -1.23 10.72
N VAL A 53 0.56 -1.60 11.19
CA VAL A 53 0.36 -2.35 12.43
C VAL A 53 -0.18 -3.74 12.09
N HIS A 54 0.33 -4.74 12.76
CA HIS A 54 -0.20 -6.10 12.67
C HIS A 54 -1.63 -6.15 13.25
N PRO A 55 -2.58 -6.85 12.62
CA PRO A 55 -3.99 -6.79 12.98
C PRO A 55 -4.33 -7.29 14.39
N SER A 56 -3.50 -8.14 15.01
CA SER A 56 -3.86 -8.80 16.28
C SER A 56 -2.79 -8.77 17.39
N ILE A 57 -1.55 -8.44 17.07
CA ILE A 57 -0.44 -8.39 18.07
C ILE A 57 0.34 -7.08 17.96
N ASP A 58 1.15 -6.78 18.98
CA ASP A 58 1.98 -5.58 19.05
C ASP A 58 3.24 -5.75 18.18
N LYS A 59 3.03 -5.75 16.86
CA LYS A 59 4.07 -5.92 15.85
C LYS A 59 3.85 -4.86 14.75
N TYR A 60 4.93 -4.28 14.28
CA TYR A 60 4.91 -3.19 13.30
C TYR A 60 5.81 -3.54 12.12
N VAL A 61 5.48 -3.00 10.96
CA VAL A 61 6.37 -2.96 9.82
C VAL A 61 6.41 -1.54 9.27
N PHE A 62 7.59 -1.06 8.90
CA PHE A 62 7.79 0.29 8.38
C PHE A 62 8.91 0.32 7.36
N ILE A 63 8.93 1.39 6.56
CA ILE A 63 10.01 1.65 5.62
C ILE A 63 11.23 2.14 6.42
N HIS A 64 12.39 1.59 6.08
CA HIS A 64 13.69 2.02 6.57
C HIS A 64 14.61 2.34 5.39
N GLY A 65 15.23 3.51 5.41
CA GLY A 65 16.27 3.89 4.46
C GLY A 65 17.61 3.26 4.81
N PRO A 66 18.63 3.45 3.95
CA PRO A 66 19.96 2.95 4.22
C PRO A 66 20.64 3.68 5.39
N GLU A 67 21.40 2.95 6.19
CA GLU A 67 22.34 3.53 7.13
C GLU A 67 23.59 4.05 6.40
N ASN A 68 24.25 5.04 7.01
CA ASN A 68 25.42 5.70 6.43
C ASN A 68 25.21 6.05 4.95
N PRO A 69 24.16 6.88 4.66
CA PRO A 69 23.86 7.27 3.29
C PRO A 69 25.02 8.08 2.69
N ASP A 70 25.19 7.92 1.39
CA ASP A 70 26.16 8.67 0.59
C ASP A 70 25.52 9.20 -0.69
N GLU A 71 26.26 9.84 -1.57
CA GLU A 71 25.74 10.43 -2.80
C GLU A 71 25.10 9.42 -3.76
N ARG A 72 25.55 8.17 -3.74
CA ARG A 72 25.06 7.09 -4.61
C ARG A 72 24.01 6.20 -3.93
N TRP A 73 24.07 6.11 -2.61
CA TRP A 73 23.21 5.23 -1.83
C TRP A 73 22.54 5.98 -0.69
N HIS A 74 21.51 6.70 -0.99
CA HIS A 74 20.71 7.50 -0.07
C HIS A 74 19.26 7.01 -0.05
N TYR A 75 18.42 7.68 0.73
CA TYR A 75 17.01 7.37 0.80
C TYR A 75 16.32 7.62 -0.55
N ASP A 76 16.06 6.56 -1.31
CA ASP A 76 15.39 6.58 -2.60
C ASP A 76 14.48 5.36 -2.77
N PHE A 77 13.67 5.34 -3.82
CA PHE A 77 12.73 4.25 -4.13
C PHE A 77 13.43 2.90 -4.25
N HIS A 78 14.66 2.85 -4.71
CA HIS A 78 15.46 1.65 -4.96
C HIS A 78 16.24 1.15 -3.74
N HIS A 79 16.36 1.93 -2.67
CA HIS A 79 17.25 1.67 -1.54
C HIS A 79 16.53 1.47 -0.21
N ARG A 80 15.21 1.49 -0.22
CA ARG A 80 14.36 1.27 0.97
C ARG A 80 14.21 -0.22 1.26
N ARG A 81 13.94 -0.52 2.52
CA ARG A 81 13.61 -1.88 2.95
C ARG A 81 12.46 -1.85 3.96
N GLY A 82 11.79 -2.98 4.10
CA GLY A 82 10.90 -3.23 5.21
C GLY A 82 11.67 -3.60 6.47
N VAL A 83 11.33 -2.98 7.59
CA VAL A 83 11.83 -3.39 8.92
C VAL A 83 10.65 -3.78 9.78
N VAL A 84 10.75 -4.96 10.39
CA VAL A 84 9.78 -5.45 11.36
C VAL A 84 10.28 -5.13 12.75
N SER A 85 9.37 -4.60 13.61
CA SER A 85 9.61 -4.41 15.04
C SER A 85 8.59 -5.21 15.83
N TRP A 86 9.09 -6.04 16.75
CA TRP A 86 8.26 -6.87 17.62
C TRP A 86 8.97 -7.13 18.96
N GLN A 87 8.29 -6.86 20.06
CA GLN A 87 8.81 -7.07 21.42
C GLN A 87 10.16 -6.39 21.73
N GLY A 88 10.41 -5.24 21.09
CA GLY A 88 11.67 -4.51 21.21
C GLY A 88 12.80 -4.95 20.26
N ASP A 89 12.63 -6.07 19.59
CA ASP A 89 13.56 -6.51 18.53
C ASP A 89 13.19 -5.92 17.18
N THR A 90 14.19 -5.63 16.37
CA THR A 90 14.01 -5.16 14.99
C THR A 90 14.86 -5.96 14.02
N HIS A 91 14.30 -6.30 12.87
CA HIS A 91 15.02 -7.01 11.83
C HIS A 91 14.47 -6.65 10.43
N ASN A 92 15.29 -6.86 9.41
CA ASN A 92 14.86 -6.66 8.04
C ASN A 92 13.75 -7.66 7.67
N LEU A 93 12.67 -7.17 7.06
CA LEU A 93 11.62 -7.99 6.47
C LEU A 93 12.16 -8.69 5.22
N ASP A 94 12.63 -7.91 4.27
CA ASP A 94 13.19 -8.33 3.00
C ASP A 94 14.72 -8.39 3.03
N ALA A 95 15.29 -9.30 2.24
CA ALA A 95 16.71 -9.34 1.92
C ALA A 95 16.97 -8.53 0.66
N MET A 96 18.17 -7.95 0.54
CA MET A 96 18.63 -7.28 -0.67
C MET A 96 19.83 -7.98 -1.26
N ASP A 97 19.79 -8.33 -2.55
CA ASP A 97 20.86 -8.94 -3.33
C ASP A 97 20.96 -8.28 -4.70
N ILE A 98 21.97 -7.44 -4.90
CA ILE A 98 22.16 -6.65 -6.14
C ILE A 98 23.30 -7.18 -7.00
N SER A 99 23.94 -8.28 -6.60
CA SER A 99 25.06 -8.92 -7.29
C SER A 99 24.67 -10.25 -7.91
N ALA A 100 24.87 -10.41 -9.21
CA ALA A 100 24.56 -11.66 -9.90
C ALA A 100 25.51 -12.82 -9.51
N PRO A 101 25.02 -14.07 -9.47
CA PRO A 101 23.66 -14.56 -9.66
C PRO A 101 22.78 -14.26 -8.45
N TYR A 102 21.60 -13.65 -8.70
CA TYR A 102 20.69 -13.18 -7.66
C TYR A 102 20.06 -14.31 -6.87
N THR A 103 19.89 -14.09 -5.57
CA THR A 103 19.30 -15.05 -4.64
C THR A 103 17.78 -15.04 -4.74
N PRO A 104 17.12 -16.15 -5.09
CA PRO A 104 15.65 -16.22 -5.05
C PRO A 104 15.11 -15.91 -3.65
N GLY A 105 14.05 -15.10 -3.59
CA GLY A 105 13.46 -14.64 -2.34
C GLY A 105 14.09 -13.38 -1.76
N ALA A 106 15.24 -12.93 -2.28
CA ALA A 106 15.78 -11.59 -2.04
C ALA A 106 15.25 -10.60 -3.10
N LEU A 107 15.14 -9.34 -2.73
CA LEU A 107 14.86 -8.24 -3.64
C LEU A 107 16.18 -7.67 -4.19
N ARG A 108 16.12 -7.02 -5.36
CA ARG A 108 17.27 -6.36 -5.98
C ARG A 108 17.13 -4.84 -5.95
N GLY A 109 16.29 -4.35 -5.07
CA GLY A 109 15.94 -2.94 -4.98
C GLY A 109 15.02 -2.66 -3.80
N GLY A 110 14.36 -1.50 -3.82
CA GLY A 110 13.64 -1.01 -2.67
C GLY A 110 12.20 -1.51 -2.57
N SER A 111 11.78 -1.85 -1.35
CA SER A 111 10.40 -2.14 -0.97
C SER A 111 9.80 -0.97 -0.19
N HIS A 112 8.49 -0.74 -0.33
CA HIS A 112 7.81 0.36 0.37
C HIS A 112 6.29 0.12 0.48
N VAL A 113 5.67 0.83 1.43
CA VAL A 113 4.24 0.69 1.77
C VAL A 113 3.89 -0.74 2.16
N HIS A 114 4.55 -1.23 3.20
CA HIS A 114 4.35 -2.58 3.71
C HIS A 114 3.02 -2.68 4.46
N VAL A 115 2.17 -3.64 4.09
CA VAL A 115 0.84 -3.82 4.70
C VAL A 115 0.62 -5.28 5.07
N PHE A 116 0.35 -5.55 6.35
CA PHE A 116 0.01 -6.90 6.79
C PHE A 116 -1.31 -7.39 6.14
N SER A 117 -1.36 -8.68 5.82
CA SER A 117 -2.61 -9.34 5.47
C SER A 117 -3.59 -9.32 6.65
N PRO A 118 -4.90 -9.55 6.44
CA PRO A 118 -5.87 -9.62 7.54
C PRO A 118 -5.53 -10.66 8.62
N SER A 119 -4.84 -11.75 8.27
CA SER A 119 -4.32 -12.72 9.25
C SER A 119 -3.03 -12.27 9.94
N GLY A 120 -2.33 -11.28 9.40
CA GLY A 120 -0.99 -10.86 9.85
C GLY A 120 0.16 -11.77 9.37
N GLU A 121 -0.15 -12.83 8.62
CA GLU A 121 0.86 -13.82 8.19
C GLU A 121 1.76 -13.30 7.07
N PHE A 122 1.19 -12.58 6.10
CA PHE A 122 1.88 -12.04 4.94
C PHE A 122 1.99 -10.52 5.01
N VAL A 123 2.93 -9.95 4.26
CA VAL A 123 3.08 -8.49 4.12
C VAL A 123 3.17 -8.15 2.63
N SER A 124 2.24 -7.34 2.12
CA SER A 124 2.35 -6.78 0.77
C SER A 124 3.30 -5.59 0.75
N PHE A 125 3.87 -5.30 -0.40
CA PHE A 125 4.69 -4.11 -0.63
C PHE A 125 4.66 -3.70 -2.10
N THR A 126 4.96 -2.42 -2.37
CA THR A 126 5.35 -1.98 -3.71
C THR A 126 6.87 -2.02 -3.84
N TYR A 127 7.37 -2.20 -5.06
CA TYR A 127 8.77 -2.47 -5.36
C TYR A 127 9.29 -1.62 -6.52
N ASN A 128 10.54 -1.17 -6.41
CA ASN A 128 11.33 -0.59 -7.48
C ASN A 128 12.71 -1.28 -7.55
N ASP A 129 13.18 -1.59 -8.75
CA ASP A 129 14.38 -2.41 -8.99
C ASP A 129 15.64 -1.56 -9.16
N HIS A 130 16.62 -1.70 -8.26
CA HIS A 130 17.88 -0.98 -8.35
C HIS A 130 18.74 -1.42 -9.52
N VAL A 131 18.82 -2.74 -9.81
CA VAL A 131 19.68 -3.28 -10.87
C VAL A 131 19.23 -2.78 -12.25
N LEU A 132 17.92 -2.76 -12.50
CA LEU A 132 17.38 -2.22 -13.75
C LEU A 132 17.48 -0.70 -13.81
N HIS A 133 17.28 -0.01 -12.68
CA HIS A 133 17.42 1.45 -12.59
C HIS A 133 18.82 1.91 -12.96
N GLU A 134 19.86 1.29 -12.41
CA GLU A 134 21.26 1.61 -12.72
C GLU A 134 21.58 1.36 -14.20
N ARG A 135 20.92 0.39 -14.82
CA ARG A 135 21.08 0.10 -16.24
C ARG A 135 20.37 1.12 -17.12
N ASP A 136 19.12 1.38 -16.87
CA ASP A 136 18.25 2.35 -17.54
C ASP A 136 17.03 2.63 -16.62
N PRO A 137 16.89 3.86 -16.10
CA PRO A 137 15.75 4.22 -15.25
C PRO A 137 14.37 3.93 -15.84
N ALA A 138 14.24 3.86 -17.17
CA ALA A 138 13.00 3.52 -17.84
C ALA A 138 12.60 2.04 -17.66
N LEU A 139 13.51 1.18 -17.24
CA LEU A 139 13.27 -0.23 -16.96
C LEU A 139 12.87 -0.50 -15.50
N ASP A 140 13.04 0.49 -14.62
CA ASP A 140 12.60 0.39 -13.23
C ASP A 140 11.10 0.63 -13.11
N LEU A 141 10.32 -0.37 -13.46
CA LEU A 141 8.87 -0.33 -13.41
C LEU A 141 8.38 -0.73 -12.01
N ARG A 142 7.49 0.09 -11.44
CA ARG A 142 6.90 -0.23 -10.14
C ARG A 142 6.05 -1.48 -10.21
N ASN A 143 6.25 -2.38 -9.26
CA ASN A 143 5.55 -3.65 -9.12
C ASN A 143 4.97 -3.81 -7.72
N VAL A 144 4.07 -4.78 -7.55
CA VAL A 144 3.53 -5.25 -6.28
C VAL A 144 4.16 -6.58 -5.93
N GLY A 145 4.56 -6.74 -4.66
CA GLY A 145 5.15 -7.96 -4.12
C GLY A 145 4.54 -8.37 -2.78
N VAL A 146 4.93 -9.56 -2.34
CA VAL A 146 4.54 -10.15 -1.06
C VAL A 146 5.75 -10.75 -0.38
N ALA A 147 5.91 -10.45 0.91
CA ALA A 147 6.83 -11.10 1.82
C ALA A 147 6.07 -12.18 2.60
N VAL A 148 6.57 -13.42 2.53
CA VAL A 148 5.98 -14.59 3.19
C VAL A 148 6.95 -15.20 4.21
N PRO A 149 6.47 -15.83 5.31
CA PRO A 149 7.31 -16.25 6.43
C PRO A 149 8.10 -17.56 6.13
N TYR A 150 8.58 -17.71 4.90
CA TYR A 150 9.37 -18.89 4.45
C TYR A 150 10.85 -18.59 4.31
N GLY A 151 11.33 -17.58 5.04
CA GLY A 151 12.73 -17.23 5.22
C GLY A 151 13.41 -17.98 6.37
N PRO A 152 14.59 -17.56 6.84
CA PRO A 152 15.29 -16.36 6.36
C PRO A 152 15.91 -16.52 4.97
N VAL A 153 16.12 -15.38 4.30
CA VAL A 153 16.86 -15.29 3.05
C VAL A 153 18.17 -14.56 3.31
N VAL A 154 19.28 -15.18 2.93
CA VAL A 154 20.63 -14.64 3.16
C VAL A 154 21.36 -14.59 1.82
N PRO A 155 21.61 -13.40 1.26
CA PRO A 155 22.44 -13.21 0.07
C PRO A 155 23.89 -13.63 0.34
N ARG A 156 24.67 -13.77 -0.73
CA ARG A 156 26.10 -14.13 -0.61
C ARG A 156 26.97 -13.04 0.02
N GLY A 157 26.50 -11.78 0.00
CA GLY A 157 27.21 -10.65 0.58
C GLY A 157 28.35 -10.16 -0.31
N ASP A 158 28.19 -10.22 -1.62
CA ASP A 158 29.21 -9.79 -2.60
C ASP A 158 29.30 -8.26 -2.71
N HIS A 159 28.30 -7.54 -2.20
CA HIS A 159 28.26 -6.07 -2.18
C HIS A 159 27.97 -5.55 -0.75
N PRO A 160 28.61 -4.44 -0.32
CA PRO A 160 28.46 -3.91 1.05
C PRO A 160 27.06 -3.41 1.41
N ARG A 161 26.18 -3.21 0.43
CA ARG A 161 24.79 -2.81 0.62
C ARG A 161 23.80 -3.99 0.63
N GLU A 162 24.30 -5.21 0.46
CA GLU A 162 23.49 -6.42 0.59
C GLU A 162 23.26 -6.79 2.04
N TYR A 163 22.07 -7.32 2.33
CA TYR A 163 21.69 -7.75 3.67
C TYR A 163 20.67 -8.88 3.62
N GLY A 164 20.63 -9.67 4.70
CA GLY A 164 19.63 -10.73 4.88
C GLY A 164 18.28 -10.20 5.38
N GLY A 165 17.23 -10.95 5.11
CA GLY A 165 15.86 -10.68 5.54
C GLY A 165 15.18 -11.88 6.18
N SER A 166 14.17 -11.65 6.97
CA SER A 166 13.43 -12.70 7.68
C SER A 166 12.39 -13.42 6.82
N HIS A 167 11.99 -12.82 5.72
CA HIS A 167 10.92 -13.32 4.84
C HIS A 167 11.45 -13.63 3.45
N TRP A 168 10.78 -14.55 2.79
CA TRP A 168 10.91 -14.80 1.36
C TRP A 168 10.05 -13.79 0.61
N CYS A 169 10.65 -12.98 -0.27
CA CYS A 169 9.98 -11.93 -1.01
C CYS A 169 9.88 -12.27 -2.49
N VAL A 170 8.72 -12.05 -3.08
CA VAL A 170 8.48 -12.23 -4.52
C VAL A 170 7.55 -11.14 -5.06
N LEU A 171 7.70 -10.79 -6.32
CA LEU A 171 6.71 -9.99 -7.04
C LEU A 171 5.51 -10.85 -7.40
N VAL A 172 4.33 -10.25 -7.41
CA VAL A 172 3.07 -10.91 -7.80
C VAL A 172 2.38 -10.19 -8.96
N SER A 173 2.89 -9.04 -9.38
CA SER A 173 2.48 -8.35 -10.60
C SER A 173 3.52 -8.48 -11.71
N ARG A 174 3.11 -8.31 -12.96
CA ARG A 174 3.98 -8.23 -14.14
C ARG A 174 3.80 -6.88 -14.81
N THR A 175 4.89 -6.22 -15.10
CA THR A 175 4.91 -4.96 -15.85
C THR A 175 5.81 -5.08 -17.07
N THR A 176 5.53 -4.26 -18.08
CA THR A 176 6.35 -4.13 -19.28
C THR A 176 6.58 -2.65 -19.61
N PRO A 177 7.75 -2.25 -20.11
CA PRO A 177 7.99 -0.85 -20.46
C PRO A 177 7.16 -0.39 -21.67
N THR A 178 6.66 -1.34 -22.46
CA THR A 178 5.89 -1.07 -23.68
C THR A 178 4.60 -1.88 -23.71
N PRO A 179 3.59 -1.54 -22.88
CA PRO A 179 2.31 -2.23 -22.92
C PRO A 179 1.67 -2.13 -24.31
N ALA A 180 1.13 -3.24 -24.81
CA ALA A 180 0.41 -3.23 -26.07
C ALA A 180 -0.92 -2.47 -25.90
N PRO A 181 -1.21 -1.45 -26.73
CA PRO A 181 -2.47 -0.71 -26.64
C PRO A 181 -3.70 -1.62 -26.76
N GLY A 182 -4.66 -1.44 -25.85
CA GLY A 182 -5.89 -2.23 -25.79
C GLY A 182 -5.74 -3.61 -25.15
N SER A 183 -4.54 -3.98 -24.66
CA SER A 183 -4.30 -5.21 -23.91
C SER A 183 -4.44 -5.00 -22.39
N ASP A 184 -4.26 -6.10 -21.63
CA ASP A 184 -4.20 -6.08 -20.16
C ASP A 184 -2.76 -5.91 -19.62
N GLU A 185 -1.79 -5.65 -20.51
CA GLU A 185 -0.43 -5.31 -20.09
C GLU A 185 -0.39 -3.94 -19.42
N ILE A 186 0.47 -3.83 -18.42
CA ILE A 186 0.65 -2.61 -17.61
C ILE A 186 2.12 -2.23 -17.53
N ASN A 187 2.40 -0.94 -17.41
CA ASN A 187 3.77 -0.46 -17.17
C ASN A 187 4.01 -0.07 -15.69
N ARG A 188 2.98 -0.14 -14.84
CA ARG A 188 3.06 0.18 -13.42
C ARG A 188 1.96 -0.53 -12.65
N ALA A 189 2.32 -1.11 -11.49
CA ALA A 189 1.38 -1.66 -10.50
C ALA A 189 1.62 -0.97 -9.14
N TYR A 190 0.55 -0.48 -8.50
CA TYR A 190 0.66 0.34 -7.29
C TYR A 190 -0.65 0.40 -6.49
N GLU A 191 -0.60 0.97 -5.29
CA GLU A 191 -1.73 1.23 -4.37
C GLU A 191 -2.53 -0.05 -4.07
N GLU A 192 -1.82 -1.13 -3.77
CA GLU A 192 -2.39 -2.45 -3.52
C GLU A 192 -3.18 -2.51 -2.21
N GLY A 193 -4.14 -3.41 -2.18
CA GLY A 193 -4.93 -3.75 -1.00
C GLY A 193 -5.25 -5.24 -0.93
N TRP A 194 -5.24 -5.79 0.27
CA TRP A 194 -5.59 -7.18 0.51
C TRP A 194 -7.07 -7.46 0.22
N VAL A 195 -7.32 -8.58 -0.45
CA VAL A 195 -8.66 -9.15 -0.67
C VAL A 195 -8.71 -10.49 0.07
N GLY A 196 -9.14 -10.44 1.34
CA GLY A 196 -8.92 -11.54 2.26
C GLY A 196 -7.43 -11.83 2.46
N ASN A 197 -7.08 -13.08 2.73
CA ASN A 197 -5.69 -13.48 2.98
C ASN A 197 -4.98 -14.04 1.74
N ARG A 198 -5.69 -14.20 0.62
CA ARG A 198 -5.19 -14.98 -0.52
C ARG A 198 -5.26 -14.25 -1.86
N ALA A 199 -5.58 -12.96 -1.85
CA ALA A 199 -5.53 -12.15 -3.06
C ALA A 199 -5.10 -10.72 -2.75
N LEU A 200 -4.54 -10.05 -3.75
CA LEU A 200 -4.25 -8.63 -3.75
C LEU A 200 -4.93 -7.96 -4.94
N ALA A 201 -5.62 -6.87 -4.69
CA ALA A 201 -6.05 -5.96 -5.74
C ALA A 201 -5.08 -4.77 -5.81
N PHE A 202 -4.88 -4.20 -6.98
CA PHE A 202 -3.98 -3.06 -7.18
C PHE A 202 -4.39 -2.25 -8.42
N ILE A 203 -3.89 -1.03 -8.52
CA ILE A 203 -4.07 -0.20 -9.71
C ILE A 203 -2.96 -0.52 -10.70
N GLY A 204 -3.32 -0.78 -11.96
CA GLY A 204 -2.39 -1.01 -13.06
C GLY A 204 -2.58 0.01 -14.17
N ASP A 205 -1.50 0.63 -14.64
CA ASP A 205 -1.54 1.59 -15.75
C ASP A 205 -1.53 0.85 -17.09
N THR A 206 -2.70 0.74 -17.73
CA THR A 206 -2.89 0.18 -19.07
C THR A 206 -2.81 1.25 -20.16
N LEU A 207 -2.73 0.83 -21.43
CA LEU A 207 -2.93 1.71 -22.57
C LEU A 207 -4.24 1.38 -23.29
N ALA A 208 -5.08 2.38 -23.52
CA ALA A 208 -6.24 2.27 -24.39
C ALA A 208 -5.79 2.07 -25.85
N VAL A 209 -6.70 1.66 -26.73
CA VAL A 209 -6.40 1.42 -28.15
C VAL A 209 -5.81 2.66 -28.86
N ASN A 210 -6.20 3.85 -28.41
CA ASN A 210 -5.67 5.13 -28.92
C ASN A 210 -4.32 5.53 -28.32
N GLY A 211 -3.76 4.72 -27.40
CA GLY A 211 -2.50 4.96 -26.71
C GLY A 211 -2.61 5.79 -25.43
N ASP A 212 -3.80 6.24 -25.03
CA ASP A 212 -4.00 6.96 -23.79
C ASP A 212 -3.79 6.03 -22.59
N LYS A 213 -3.12 6.56 -21.57
CA LYS A 213 -2.92 5.85 -20.30
C LYS A 213 -4.22 5.82 -19.50
N VAL A 214 -4.63 4.63 -19.07
CA VAL A 214 -5.84 4.40 -18.28
C VAL A 214 -5.50 3.53 -17.07
N PRO A 215 -5.54 4.09 -15.84
CA PRO A 215 -5.41 3.29 -14.61
C PRO A 215 -6.63 2.41 -14.42
N GLU A 216 -6.42 1.11 -14.27
CA GLU A 216 -7.48 0.12 -14.11
C GLU A 216 -7.24 -0.74 -12.88
N LEU A 217 -8.29 -1.33 -12.34
CA LEU A 217 -8.21 -2.24 -11.22
C LEU A 217 -7.81 -3.63 -11.69
N PHE A 218 -6.83 -4.21 -11.01
CA PHE A 218 -6.36 -5.57 -11.20
C PHE A 218 -6.47 -6.38 -9.90
N ILE A 219 -6.47 -7.71 -10.03
CA ILE A 219 -6.38 -8.65 -8.92
C ILE A 219 -5.42 -9.78 -9.27
N VAL A 220 -4.72 -10.30 -8.26
CA VAL A 220 -3.92 -11.52 -8.32
C VAL A 220 -4.34 -12.46 -7.19
N GLU A 221 -4.45 -13.74 -7.50
CA GLU A 221 -4.58 -14.81 -6.51
C GLU A 221 -3.19 -15.32 -6.13
N LEU A 222 -2.99 -15.58 -4.84
CA LEU A 222 -1.70 -15.90 -4.28
C LEU A 222 -1.54 -17.41 -4.07
N PRO A 223 -0.29 -17.94 -4.18
CA PRO A 223 -0.01 -19.36 -3.94
C PRO A 223 -0.47 -19.82 -2.55
N GLU A 224 -0.96 -21.05 -2.46
CA GLU A 224 -1.49 -21.64 -1.21
C GLU A 224 -0.40 -22.33 -0.37
N SER A 225 0.72 -22.70 -0.96
CA SER A 225 1.77 -23.47 -0.31
C SER A 225 3.14 -22.82 -0.42
N GLU A 226 4.04 -23.13 0.51
CA GLU A 226 5.44 -22.71 0.45
C GLU A 226 6.10 -23.07 -0.88
N GLN A 227 5.86 -24.28 -1.37
CA GLN A 227 6.39 -24.72 -2.66
C GLN A 227 5.88 -23.83 -3.81
N GLY A 228 4.60 -23.46 -3.80
CA GLY A 228 4.02 -22.56 -4.81
C GLY A 228 4.68 -21.19 -4.81
N TRP A 229 5.00 -20.63 -3.65
CA TRP A 229 5.72 -19.36 -3.53
C TRP A 229 7.17 -19.42 -4.05
N LYS A 230 7.81 -20.58 -3.96
CA LYS A 230 9.21 -20.79 -4.37
C LYS A 230 9.38 -21.36 -5.78
N GLN A 231 8.28 -21.67 -6.45
CA GLN A 231 8.31 -22.24 -7.80
C GLN A 231 8.43 -21.15 -8.87
N SER A 232 9.51 -21.15 -9.64
CA SER A 232 9.62 -20.29 -10.83
C SER A 232 8.63 -20.72 -11.91
N GLY A 233 8.05 -19.73 -12.59
CA GLY A 233 7.29 -19.94 -13.82
C GLY A 233 8.20 -19.99 -15.05
N ASP A 234 7.81 -19.27 -16.08
CA ASP A 234 8.51 -19.12 -17.36
C ASP A 234 9.75 -18.19 -17.28
N ALA A 235 9.91 -17.47 -16.16
CA ALA A 235 11.04 -16.59 -15.92
C ALA A 235 11.53 -16.71 -14.46
N PRO A 236 12.79 -16.31 -14.15
CA PRO A 236 13.36 -16.42 -12.82
C PRO A 236 12.65 -15.52 -11.80
N LEU A 237 12.38 -16.06 -10.58
CA LEU A 237 11.82 -15.28 -9.47
C LEU A 237 12.71 -14.09 -9.09
N ALA A 238 14.03 -14.25 -9.15
CA ALA A 238 14.98 -13.20 -8.84
C ALA A 238 15.29 -12.28 -10.04
N GLY A 239 14.70 -12.52 -11.21
CA GLY A 239 15.02 -11.80 -12.44
C GLY A 239 16.42 -12.09 -12.97
N THR A 240 16.88 -11.27 -13.90
CA THR A 240 18.23 -11.30 -14.48
C THR A 240 18.79 -9.87 -14.52
N GLU A 241 20.02 -9.69 -14.98
CA GLU A 241 20.58 -8.34 -15.18
C GLU A 241 19.77 -7.45 -16.13
N THR A 242 18.88 -8.03 -16.94
CA THR A 242 18.11 -7.34 -17.97
C THR A 242 16.59 -7.49 -17.83
N THR A 243 16.13 -8.31 -16.89
CA THR A 243 14.69 -8.59 -16.72
C THR A 243 14.27 -8.41 -15.27
N MET A 244 13.08 -7.87 -15.09
CA MET A 244 12.43 -7.75 -13.77
C MET A 244 12.27 -9.13 -13.13
N PRO A 245 12.33 -9.24 -11.78
CA PRO A 245 11.88 -10.43 -11.07
C PRO A 245 10.47 -10.85 -11.50
N ALA A 246 10.26 -12.15 -11.71
CA ALA A 246 8.98 -12.68 -12.18
C ALA A 246 8.12 -13.20 -11.01
N PRO A 247 6.80 -13.17 -11.12
CA PRO A 247 5.91 -13.84 -10.18
C PRO A 247 6.11 -15.36 -10.16
N PRO A 248 5.74 -16.03 -9.04
CA PRO A 248 5.70 -17.48 -8.95
C PRO A 248 4.84 -18.13 -10.04
N ALA A 249 5.12 -19.39 -10.34
CA ALA A 249 4.32 -20.17 -11.30
C ALA A 249 2.84 -20.16 -10.91
N GLY A 250 1.97 -19.95 -11.91
CA GLY A 250 0.53 -19.93 -11.72
C GLY A 250 -0.06 -18.62 -11.18
N VAL A 251 0.75 -17.67 -10.76
CA VAL A 251 0.27 -16.33 -10.39
C VAL A 251 -0.04 -15.54 -11.66
N VAL A 252 -1.32 -15.21 -11.84
CA VAL A 252 -1.84 -14.48 -13.01
C VAL A 252 -2.58 -13.25 -12.55
N GLN A 253 -2.16 -12.08 -13.06
CA GLN A 253 -2.91 -10.85 -12.85
C GLN A 253 -4.11 -10.79 -13.81
N ARG A 254 -5.26 -10.41 -13.29
CA ARG A 254 -6.51 -10.28 -14.01
C ARG A 254 -7.07 -8.89 -13.85
N ARG A 255 -7.38 -8.22 -14.95
CA ARG A 255 -8.03 -6.91 -14.96
C ARG A 255 -9.50 -7.04 -14.56
N LEU A 256 -9.98 -6.16 -13.66
CA LEU A 256 -11.35 -6.15 -13.16
C LEU A 256 -12.20 -5.02 -13.75
N THR A 257 -11.59 -3.89 -14.12
CA THR A 257 -12.31 -2.75 -14.70
C THR A 257 -11.87 -2.47 -16.14
N PHE A 258 -12.81 -2.02 -16.97
CA PHE A 258 -12.63 -1.75 -18.41
C PHE A 258 -13.29 -0.41 -18.71
N THR A 259 -12.63 0.69 -18.34
CA THR A 259 -13.26 2.03 -18.29
C THR A 259 -12.93 2.92 -19.48
N HIS A 260 -12.13 2.46 -20.44
CA HIS A 260 -11.59 3.26 -21.57
C HIS A 260 -12.66 3.94 -22.44
N GLN A 261 -13.90 3.44 -22.43
CA GLN A 261 -15.03 4.04 -23.18
C GLN A 261 -15.81 5.08 -22.37
N ARG A 262 -15.50 5.25 -21.08
CA ARG A 262 -16.19 6.25 -20.24
C ARG A 262 -15.74 7.66 -20.63
N ARG A 263 -16.57 8.65 -20.35
CA ARG A 263 -16.21 10.05 -20.51
C ARG A 263 -15.00 10.46 -19.66
N TYR A 264 -14.86 9.88 -18.48
CA TYR A 264 -13.72 10.03 -17.57
C TYR A 264 -13.17 8.63 -17.25
N PRO A 265 -12.26 8.11 -18.08
CA PRO A 265 -11.75 6.76 -17.93
C PRO A 265 -10.75 6.65 -16.78
N GLY A 266 -10.68 5.45 -16.20
CA GLY A 266 -9.69 5.06 -15.20
C GLY A 266 -10.05 5.43 -13.76
N LEU A 267 -9.33 4.80 -12.85
CA LEU A 267 -9.32 5.15 -11.44
C LEU A 267 -8.59 6.48 -11.25
N VAL A 268 -9.02 7.28 -10.27
CA VAL A 268 -8.37 8.56 -10.00
C VAL A 268 -7.09 8.38 -9.17
N ASN A 269 -6.11 9.26 -9.43
CA ASN A 269 -4.88 9.37 -8.64
C ASN A 269 -4.91 10.54 -7.64
N THR A 270 -5.97 11.34 -7.69
CA THR A 270 -6.20 12.46 -6.79
C THR A 270 -7.68 12.45 -6.36
N PRO A 271 -7.95 12.27 -5.05
CA PRO A 271 -6.98 12.00 -4.00
C PRO A 271 -6.27 10.65 -4.19
N ARG A 272 -5.00 10.57 -3.77
CA ARG A 272 -4.26 9.31 -3.75
C ARG A 272 -4.95 8.34 -2.79
N HIS A 273 -5.23 7.12 -3.24
CA HIS A 273 -5.91 6.13 -2.42
C HIS A 273 -5.43 4.72 -2.73
N TRP A 274 -5.45 3.87 -1.73
CA TRP A 274 -5.27 2.42 -1.89
C TRP A 274 -6.62 1.77 -2.13
N VAL A 275 -6.67 0.81 -3.03
CA VAL A 275 -7.87 -0.01 -3.19
C VAL A 275 -8.09 -0.84 -1.93
N ARG A 276 -9.34 -1.02 -1.51
CA ARG A 276 -9.67 -1.64 -0.22
C ARG A 276 -10.82 -2.63 -0.38
N ALA A 277 -10.58 -3.90 -0.07
CA ALA A 277 -11.69 -4.84 0.05
C ALA A 277 -12.38 -4.70 1.42
N ASN A 278 -13.67 -5.03 1.44
CA ASN A 278 -14.41 -5.16 2.68
C ASN A 278 -13.90 -6.36 3.53
N PRO A 279 -14.17 -6.42 4.83
CA PRO A 279 -13.70 -7.51 5.69
C PRO A 279 -14.11 -8.92 5.24
N SER A 280 -15.21 -9.05 4.49
CA SER A 280 -15.65 -10.33 3.91
C SER A 280 -14.98 -10.68 2.58
N ALA A 281 -14.12 -9.81 2.06
CA ALA A 281 -13.41 -9.96 0.78
C ALA A 281 -14.32 -10.15 -0.45
N THR A 282 -15.56 -9.67 -0.36
CA THR A 282 -16.54 -9.79 -1.46
C THR A 282 -16.52 -8.59 -2.40
N ASP A 283 -16.28 -7.40 -1.86
CA ASP A 283 -16.34 -6.14 -2.60
C ASP A 283 -15.02 -5.37 -2.41
N ILE A 284 -14.55 -4.78 -3.50
CA ILE A 284 -13.36 -3.91 -3.54
C ILE A 284 -13.84 -2.49 -3.81
N ALA A 285 -13.46 -1.56 -2.93
CA ALA A 285 -13.74 -0.14 -3.06
C ALA A 285 -12.56 0.61 -3.70
N PHE A 286 -12.88 1.61 -4.52
CA PHE A 286 -11.93 2.51 -5.18
C PHE A 286 -12.62 3.80 -5.61
N LEU A 287 -11.83 4.79 -6.02
CA LEU A 287 -12.33 6.10 -6.48
C LEU A 287 -12.22 6.22 -8.00
N MET A 288 -13.31 6.68 -8.61
CA MET A 288 -13.39 6.95 -10.04
C MET A 288 -14.39 8.09 -10.29
N ARG A 289 -14.22 8.85 -11.37
CA ARG A 289 -15.16 9.91 -11.72
C ARG A 289 -16.47 9.33 -12.27
N ASP A 290 -17.58 9.97 -11.94
CA ASP A 290 -18.86 9.71 -12.56
C ASP A 290 -19.01 10.45 -13.91
N GLU A 291 -20.17 10.38 -14.54
CA GLU A 291 -20.45 11.03 -15.84
C GLU A 291 -20.48 12.57 -15.77
N ALA A 292 -20.61 13.15 -14.58
CA ALA A 292 -20.51 14.58 -14.33
C ALA A 292 -19.05 15.04 -14.07
N GLY A 293 -18.12 14.09 -13.91
CA GLY A 293 -16.70 14.34 -13.60
C GLY A 293 -16.41 14.44 -12.12
N VAL A 294 -17.37 14.14 -11.25
CA VAL A 294 -17.22 14.16 -9.79
C VAL A 294 -16.56 12.85 -9.32
N VAL A 295 -15.59 12.96 -8.43
CA VAL A 295 -14.93 11.79 -7.81
C VAL A 295 -15.88 11.12 -6.82
N GLN A 296 -16.26 9.89 -7.13
CA GLN A 296 -17.17 9.07 -6.36
C GLN A 296 -16.51 7.78 -5.87
N MET A 297 -17.08 7.18 -4.83
CA MET A 297 -16.76 5.82 -4.40
C MET A 297 -17.46 4.82 -5.31
N TRP A 298 -16.71 3.81 -5.74
CA TRP A 298 -17.20 2.70 -6.56
C TRP A 298 -16.88 1.38 -5.89
N LEU A 299 -17.72 0.39 -6.11
CA LEU A 299 -17.52 -0.97 -5.66
C LEU A 299 -17.57 -1.94 -6.85
N ILE A 300 -16.73 -2.96 -6.79
CA ILE A 300 -16.76 -4.11 -7.69
C ILE A 300 -16.56 -5.40 -6.89
N SER A 301 -17.14 -6.51 -7.32
CA SER A 301 -16.87 -7.79 -6.69
C SER A 301 -15.42 -8.25 -6.97
N ALA A 302 -14.87 -9.08 -6.10
CA ALA A 302 -13.54 -9.68 -6.32
C ALA A 302 -13.49 -10.56 -7.59
N GLN A 303 -14.63 -10.99 -8.12
CA GLN A 303 -14.75 -11.71 -9.38
C GLN A 303 -14.68 -10.78 -10.60
N GLY A 304 -14.86 -9.45 -10.42
CA GLY A 304 -14.85 -8.46 -11.48
C GLY A 304 -16.23 -8.20 -12.10
N ASP A 305 -17.29 -8.71 -11.50
CA ASP A 305 -18.66 -8.39 -11.86
C ASP A 305 -19.26 -7.34 -10.90
N LYS A 306 -20.49 -6.90 -11.17
CA LYS A 306 -21.26 -6.00 -10.30
C LYS A 306 -20.57 -4.65 -10.01
N LEU A 307 -19.87 -4.10 -11.00
CA LEU A 307 -19.35 -2.73 -10.90
C LEU A 307 -20.52 -1.77 -10.65
N ARG A 308 -20.45 -1.01 -9.55
CA ARG A 308 -21.47 -0.01 -9.21
C ARG A 308 -20.87 1.25 -8.59
N GLN A 309 -21.44 2.39 -8.92
CA GLN A 309 -21.22 3.62 -8.18
C GLN A 309 -21.93 3.51 -6.83
N LEU A 310 -21.20 3.75 -5.73
CA LEU A 310 -21.76 3.71 -4.39
C LEU A 310 -22.27 5.09 -3.95
N THR A 311 -21.46 6.12 -4.08
CA THR A 311 -21.83 7.49 -3.68
C THR A 311 -22.38 8.29 -4.86
N ASN A 312 -23.21 9.28 -4.56
CA ASN A 312 -23.76 10.22 -5.55
C ASN A 312 -23.74 11.64 -4.97
N SER A 313 -22.53 12.07 -4.57
CA SER A 313 -22.30 13.42 -4.05
C SER A 313 -22.21 14.45 -5.17
N ARG A 314 -22.49 15.72 -4.83
CA ARG A 314 -22.27 16.86 -5.74
C ARG A 314 -20.81 17.35 -5.69
N SER A 315 -20.09 16.97 -4.66
CA SER A 315 -18.68 17.33 -4.42
C SER A 315 -17.78 16.12 -4.55
N ASP A 316 -16.52 16.34 -4.95
CA ASP A 316 -15.49 15.30 -4.99
C ASP A 316 -15.25 14.72 -3.60
N ILE A 317 -15.06 13.40 -3.49
CA ILE A 317 -14.45 12.78 -2.33
C ILE A 317 -13.02 13.34 -2.24
N GLN A 318 -12.63 13.85 -1.06
CA GLN A 318 -11.43 14.65 -0.87
C GLN A 318 -10.25 13.89 -0.28
N SER A 319 -10.46 12.64 0.17
CA SER A 319 -9.42 11.81 0.79
C SER A 319 -9.42 10.38 0.31
N ALA A 320 -8.35 9.64 0.64
CA ALA A 320 -8.43 8.20 0.72
C ALA A 320 -9.47 7.77 1.77
N PHE A 321 -9.82 6.49 1.78
CA PHE A 321 -10.92 5.95 2.58
C PHE A 321 -10.53 4.64 3.27
N ASN A 322 -11.30 4.24 4.27
CA ASN A 322 -11.22 2.90 4.86
C ASN A 322 -12.62 2.32 5.13
N TRP A 323 -12.65 0.99 5.16
CA TRP A 323 -13.81 0.25 5.63
C TRP A 323 -13.87 0.27 7.16
N HIS A 324 -15.06 0.47 7.69
CA HIS A 324 -15.35 0.15 9.08
C HIS A 324 -15.20 -1.38 9.30
N PRO A 325 -14.69 -1.84 10.46
CA PRO A 325 -14.47 -3.28 10.71
C PRO A 325 -15.71 -4.17 10.53
N SER A 326 -16.92 -3.62 10.70
CA SER A 326 -18.16 -4.35 10.42
C SER A 326 -18.43 -4.61 8.94
N GLY A 327 -17.71 -3.94 8.03
CA GLY A 327 -17.99 -3.97 6.59
C GLY A 327 -19.25 -3.24 6.13
N LYS A 328 -19.94 -2.54 7.04
CA LYS A 328 -21.19 -1.82 6.74
C LYS A 328 -20.95 -0.39 6.27
N TRP A 329 -19.83 0.21 6.61
CA TRP A 329 -19.55 1.62 6.40
C TRP A 329 -18.18 1.84 5.78
N LEU A 330 -18.07 2.92 5.00
CA LEU A 330 -16.82 3.49 4.51
C LEU A 330 -16.66 4.89 5.09
N GLY A 331 -15.47 5.22 5.61
CA GLY A 331 -15.14 6.54 6.11
C GLY A 331 -14.21 7.29 5.16
N PHE A 332 -14.45 8.57 4.93
CA PHE A 332 -13.65 9.45 4.07
C PHE A 332 -13.94 10.93 4.38
N VAL A 333 -13.22 11.83 3.72
CA VAL A 333 -13.46 13.28 3.79
C VAL A 333 -14.32 13.72 2.62
N LEU A 334 -15.39 14.44 2.91
CA LEU A 334 -16.28 15.06 1.94
C LEU A 334 -16.71 16.45 2.47
N GLU A 335 -16.63 17.49 1.64
CA GLU A 335 -17.01 18.85 2.01
C GLU A 335 -16.35 19.34 3.30
N ASN A 336 -15.02 19.05 3.46
CA ASN A 336 -14.22 19.35 4.65
C ASN A 336 -14.78 18.77 5.96
N ARG A 337 -15.51 17.66 5.88
CA ARG A 337 -16.12 16.94 7.00
C ARG A 337 -15.71 15.48 6.97
N ILE A 338 -15.75 14.85 8.11
CA ILE A 338 -15.63 13.39 8.19
C ILE A 338 -16.98 12.77 7.88
N ALA A 339 -17.04 11.96 6.84
CA ALA A 339 -18.24 11.33 6.33
C ALA A 339 -18.18 9.80 6.51
N LEU A 340 -19.35 9.21 6.79
CA LEU A 340 -19.60 7.77 6.73
C LEU A 340 -20.60 7.49 5.61
N CYS A 341 -20.28 6.54 4.75
CA CYS A 341 -21.17 6.06 3.71
C CYS A 341 -21.62 4.63 4.02
N ASP A 342 -22.92 4.38 4.03
CA ASP A 342 -23.47 3.01 4.10
C ASP A 342 -23.12 2.26 2.82
N ALA A 343 -22.42 1.14 2.96
CA ALA A 343 -21.89 0.38 1.84
C ALA A 343 -22.97 -0.30 0.97
N ARG A 344 -24.18 -0.40 1.46
CA ARG A 344 -25.32 -0.98 0.74
C ARG A 344 -26.12 0.07 0.01
N SER A 345 -26.56 1.12 0.71
CA SER A 345 -27.45 2.17 0.17
C SER A 345 -26.68 3.31 -0.52
N GLY A 346 -25.44 3.57 -0.13
CA GLY A 346 -24.68 4.75 -0.57
C GLY A 346 -25.08 6.03 0.17
N GLU A 347 -25.94 5.92 1.19
CA GLU A 347 -26.32 7.06 2.04
C GLU A 347 -25.10 7.57 2.82
N ILE A 348 -24.93 8.90 2.83
CA ILE A 348 -23.80 9.57 3.45
C ILE A 348 -24.29 10.35 4.66
N ASP A 349 -23.68 10.10 5.81
CA ASP A 349 -23.86 10.84 7.04
C ASP A 349 -22.56 11.52 7.45
N PHE A 350 -22.63 12.74 7.94
CA PHE A 350 -21.47 13.45 8.47
C PHE A 350 -21.31 13.19 9.97
N LEU A 351 -20.09 12.80 10.37
CA LEU A 351 -19.72 12.60 11.78
C LEU A 351 -19.31 13.91 12.45
N THR A 352 -18.85 14.88 11.67
CA THR A 352 -18.37 16.17 12.18
C THR A 352 -19.08 17.32 11.45
N ASP A 353 -19.04 18.49 12.06
CA ASP A 353 -19.29 19.74 11.35
C ASP A 353 -18.17 20.03 10.35
N GLU A 354 -18.32 21.05 9.54
CA GLU A 354 -17.29 21.51 8.62
C GLU A 354 -16.08 22.04 9.40
N HIS A 355 -14.89 21.52 9.07
CA HIS A 355 -13.65 21.92 9.72
C HIS A 355 -13.10 23.22 9.09
N ALA A 356 -12.65 24.14 9.93
CA ALA A 356 -12.01 25.37 9.48
C ALA A 356 -10.66 25.07 8.79
N ASN A 357 -9.93 24.07 9.30
CA ASN A 357 -8.75 23.48 8.64
C ASN A 357 -9.20 22.17 8.00
N PRO A 358 -9.20 22.05 6.66
CA PRO A 358 -9.67 20.84 6.02
C PRO A 358 -8.90 19.59 6.51
N PRO A 359 -9.61 18.48 6.81
CA PRO A 359 -8.95 17.21 7.05
C PRO A 359 -8.03 16.83 5.89
N SER A 360 -6.88 16.20 6.18
CA SER A 360 -5.93 15.85 5.13
C SER A 360 -6.51 14.84 4.15
N ALA A 361 -5.94 14.80 2.94
CA ALA A 361 -6.33 13.84 1.91
C ALA A 361 -5.91 12.38 2.22
N ASP A 362 -5.20 12.18 3.35
CA ASP A 362 -4.86 10.84 3.84
C ASP A 362 -6.13 10.08 4.28
N ALA A 363 -6.03 8.76 4.33
CA ALA A 363 -7.16 7.94 4.77
C ALA A 363 -7.54 8.21 6.22
N VAL A 364 -8.84 8.37 6.48
CA VAL A 364 -9.37 8.22 7.82
C VAL A 364 -9.20 6.78 8.27
N VAL A 365 -8.97 6.54 9.57
CA VAL A 365 -8.70 5.20 10.09
C VAL A 365 -9.66 4.86 11.23
N PHE A 366 -10.29 3.70 11.15
CA PHE A 366 -11.13 3.17 12.21
C PHE A 366 -10.29 2.42 13.26
N SER A 367 -10.70 2.49 14.51
CA SER A 367 -10.22 1.56 15.52
C SER A 367 -10.68 0.13 15.20
N PRO A 368 -9.89 -0.91 15.56
CA PRO A 368 -10.26 -2.31 15.32
C PRO A 368 -11.61 -2.73 15.91
N ASP A 369 -12.01 -2.13 17.04
CA ASP A 369 -13.34 -2.34 17.64
C ASP A 369 -14.47 -1.56 16.95
N GLY A 370 -14.14 -0.69 15.99
CA GLY A 370 -15.08 0.14 15.24
C GLY A 370 -15.66 1.31 16.00
N THR A 371 -15.27 1.54 17.26
CA THR A 371 -15.91 2.57 18.11
C THR A 371 -15.35 3.98 17.89
N ARG A 372 -14.18 4.10 17.24
CA ARG A 372 -13.47 5.36 17.00
C ARG A 372 -13.00 5.48 15.57
N LEU A 373 -12.87 6.73 15.13
CA LEU A 373 -12.29 7.09 13.84
C LEU A 373 -11.27 8.22 14.06
N ALA A 374 -10.10 8.09 13.43
CA ALA A 374 -9.05 9.10 13.49
C ALA A 374 -8.75 9.68 12.10
N TRP A 375 -8.32 10.94 12.06
CA TRP A 375 -7.88 11.66 10.87
C TRP A 375 -6.76 12.64 11.22
N MET A 376 -6.19 13.29 10.23
CA MET A 376 -5.19 14.33 10.40
C MET A 376 -5.67 15.67 9.83
N GLU A 377 -5.27 16.75 10.49
CA GLU A 377 -5.42 18.13 10.01
C GLU A 377 -4.08 18.85 10.15
N GLU A 378 -3.86 19.85 9.31
CA GLU A 378 -2.75 20.76 9.48
C GLU A 378 -3.20 21.98 10.31
N VAL A 379 -2.58 22.16 11.47
CA VAL A 379 -2.84 23.28 12.38
C VAL A 379 -1.51 23.96 12.67
N ASP A 380 -1.40 25.26 12.35
CA ASP A 380 -0.19 26.08 12.54
C ASP A 380 1.09 25.46 11.91
N GLY A 381 0.95 24.80 10.76
CA GLY A 381 2.05 24.16 10.03
C GLY A 381 2.46 22.78 10.58
N TYR A 382 1.72 22.24 11.52
CA TYR A 382 1.93 20.91 12.09
C TYR A 382 0.75 19.99 11.81
N ARG A 383 1.03 18.72 11.52
CA ARG A 383 0.01 17.69 11.40
C ARG A 383 -0.45 17.23 12.78
N GLN A 384 -1.71 17.44 13.06
CA GLN A 384 -2.38 17.01 14.30
C GLN A 384 -3.26 15.80 14.06
N LEU A 385 -3.29 14.90 15.04
CA LEU A 385 -4.17 13.74 15.05
C LEU A 385 -5.44 14.06 15.82
N TRP A 386 -6.56 13.77 15.17
CA TRP A 386 -7.90 13.95 15.73
C TRP A 386 -8.59 12.59 15.83
N VAL A 387 -9.39 12.41 16.87
CA VAL A 387 -10.16 11.19 17.10
C VAL A 387 -11.59 11.55 17.50
N THR A 388 -12.56 10.86 16.93
CA THR A 388 -13.97 10.96 17.34
C THR A 388 -14.57 9.58 17.55
N ALA A 389 -15.69 9.50 18.29
CA ALA A 389 -16.50 8.29 18.38
C ALA A 389 -17.28 8.10 17.08
N THR A 390 -17.43 6.87 16.64
CA THR A 390 -18.26 6.55 15.45
C THR A 390 -19.74 6.48 15.80
N ALA A 391 -20.11 6.38 17.08
CA ALA A 391 -21.47 6.41 17.65
C ALA A 391 -22.50 5.52 16.92
N ARG A 392 -22.11 4.32 16.39
CA ARG A 392 -23.03 3.43 15.65
C ARG A 392 -22.84 1.96 15.98
#